data_e5674fbe85130d8408a1843f18e6f0b7
#
_entry.id   e5674fbe85130d8408a1843f18e6f0b7
#
_cell.length_a   1.000
_cell.length_b   1.000
_cell.length_c   1.000
_cell.angle_alpha   90.00
_cell.angle_beta   90.00
_cell.angle_gamma   90.00
#
_symmetry.space_group_name_H-M   'P 1'
#
loop_
_entity.id
_entity.type
_entity.pdbx_description
1 polymer ?
#
loop_
_entity_poly.entity_id
_entity_poly.type
_entity_poly.pdbx_seq_one_letter_code
_entity_poly.pdbx_strand_id
1 'polypeptide(L)'
;MNTAVEAREWRRYGLGGPPEPWQHDAQRDIDRLATSYFLDVIELRRQILETHPDEELWLRVEELNTVATRHKHEIDYTLRHWATPVERARVADRLGSLMRITRRLHTFLHGAHGPSDPEPEAA
;
A
#
# COMPACT_ATOMS: atom_id res chain seq x y z
N MET A 1 -16.30 -24.73 15.37
CA MET A 1 -15.13 -24.58 14.51
C MET A 1 -14.15 -25.71 14.77
N ASN A 2 -13.73 -26.41 13.73
CA ASN A 2 -12.87 -27.59 13.91
C ASN A 2 -11.40 -27.16 13.80
N THR A 3 -10.79 -26.89 14.94
CA THR A 3 -9.41 -26.40 15.04
C THR A 3 -8.38 -27.40 14.48
N ALA A 4 -8.67 -28.71 14.52
CA ALA A 4 -7.77 -29.72 13.97
C ALA A 4 -7.70 -29.66 12.44
N VAL A 5 -8.84 -29.40 11.79
CA VAL A 5 -8.87 -29.22 10.33
C VAL A 5 -8.17 -27.94 9.94
N GLU A 6 -8.42 -26.85 10.66
CA GLU A 6 -7.71 -25.58 10.39
C GLU A 6 -6.20 -25.74 10.53
N ALA A 7 -5.74 -26.36 11.63
CA ALA A 7 -4.31 -26.55 11.84
C ALA A 7 -3.68 -27.39 10.72
N ARG A 8 -4.40 -28.38 10.20
CA ARG A 8 -3.94 -29.21 9.10
C ARG A 8 -3.83 -28.41 7.81
N GLU A 9 -4.79 -27.55 7.53
CA GLU A 9 -4.78 -26.69 6.34
C GLU A 9 -3.66 -25.67 6.41
N TRP A 10 -3.47 -25.03 7.56
CA TRP A 10 -2.39 -24.08 7.75
C TRP A 10 -1.02 -24.72 7.46
N ARG A 11 -0.82 -25.95 7.98
CA ARG A 11 0.43 -26.67 7.73
C ARG A 11 0.59 -27.06 6.27
N ARG A 12 -0.52 -27.46 5.61
CA ARG A 12 -0.50 -27.82 4.18
C ARG A 12 0.03 -26.68 3.32
N TYR A 13 -0.33 -25.46 3.64
CA TYR A 13 0.10 -24.28 2.87
C TYR A 13 1.39 -23.66 3.41
N GLY A 14 2.07 -24.31 4.31
CA GLY A 14 3.32 -23.81 4.86
C GLY A 14 3.15 -22.61 5.79
N LEU A 15 1.98 -22.49 6.40
CA LEU A 15 1.64 -21.33 7.22
C LEU A 15 1.91 -21.54 8.72
N GLY A 16 2.46 -22.68 9.10
CA GLY A 16 2.92 -22.90 10.47
C GLY A 16 1.84 -23.11 11.52
N GLY A 17 0.57 -23.21 11.13
CA GLY A 17 -0.54 -23.40 12.03
C GLY A 17 -1.48 -22.19 12.07
N PRO A 18 -2.55 -22.26 12.89
CA PRO A 18 -3.50 -21.15 12.99
C PRO A 18 -2.84 -19.90 13.54
N PRO A 19 -3.30 -18.71 13.12
CA PRO A 19 -2.71 -17.45 13.56
C PRO A 19 -2.96 -17.20 15.05
N GLU A 20 -1.98 -16.61 15.69
CA GLU A 20 -2.12 -16.11 17.04
C GLU A 20 -3.02 -14.86 17.05
N PRO A 21 -3.71 -14.56 18.15
CA PRO A 21 -4.60 -13.39 18.22
C PRO A 21 -3.91 -12.07 17.84
N TRP A 22 -2.64 -11.88 18.26
CA TRP A 22 -1.89 -10.67 17.94
C TRP A 22 -1.61 -10.55 16.42
N GLN A 23 -1.53 -11.67 15.70
CA GLN A 23 -1.35 -11.67 14.25
C GLN A 23 -2.58 -11.15 13.53
N HIS A 24 -3.78 -11.47 14.04
CA HIS A 24 -5.02 -10.92 13.51
C HIS A 24 -5.07 -9.40 13.68
N ASP A 25 -4.66 -8.91 14.85
CA ASP A 25 -4.63 -7.48 15.11
C ASP A 25 -3.64 -6.76 14.22
N ALA A 26 -2.45 -7.34 14.04
CA ALA A 26 -1.43 -6.79 13.15
C ALA A 26 -1.93 -6.74 11.70
N GLN A 27 -2.59 -7.80 11.23
CA GLN A 27 -3.17 -7.81 9.88
C GLN A 27 -4.23 -6.74 9.70
N ARG A 28 -5.07 -6.56 10.71
CA ARG A 28 -6.12 -5.54 10.68
C ARG A 28 -5.51 -4.14 10.60
N ASP A 29 -4.45 -3.90 11.35
CA ASP A 29 -3.76 -2.62 11.33
C ASP A 29 -3.08 -2.37 9.99
N ILE A 30 -2.45 -3.38 9.40
CA ILE A 30 -1.84 -3.28 8.08
C ILE A 30 -2.90 -3.00 7.02
N ASP A 31 -4.01 -3.69 7.06
CA ASP A 31 -5.11 -3.47 6.13
C ASP A 31 -5.64 -2.04 6.22
N ARG A 32 -5.83 -1.54 7.44
CA ARG A 32 -6.28 -0.18 7.68
C ARG A 32 -5.31 0.86 7.12
N LEU A 33 -4.01 0.67 7.37
CA LEU A 33 -2.98 1.57 6.86
C LEU A 33 -2.90 1.54 5.34
N ALA A 34 -2.89 0.35 4.76
CA ALA A 34 -2.83 0.19 3.30
C ALA A 34 -4.04 0.85 2.63
N THR A 35 -5.22 0.65 3.19
CA THR A 35 -6.44 1.26 2.69
C THR A 35 -6.38 2.78 2.80
N SER A 36 -5.91 3.30 3.93
CA SER A 36 -5.76 4.75 4.13
C SER A 36 -4.82 5.37 3.11
N TYR A 37 -3.64 4.78 2.92
CA TYR A 37 -2.68 5.29 1.92
C TYR A 37 -3.25 5.20 0.51
N PHE A 38 -3.94 4.12 0.19
CA PHE A 38 -4.49 3.95 -1.15
C PHE A 38 -5.59 4.97 -1.43
N LEU A 39 -6.47 5.25 -0.47
CA LEU A 39 -7.48 6.28 -0.60
C LEU A 39 -6.86 7.66 -0.75
N ASP A 40 -5.77 7.93 -0.05
CA ASP A 40 -5.01 9.18 -0.21
C ASP A 40 -4.44 9.30 -1.63
N VAL A 41 -3.94 8.21 -2.20
CA VAL A 41 -3.45 8.20 -3.59
C VAL A 41 -4.57 8.59 -4.55
N ILE A 42 -5.74 8.01 -4.40
CA ILE A 42 -6.90 8.31 -5.24
C ILE A 42 -7.29 9.78 -5.13
N GLU A 43 -7.36 10.30 -3.92
CA GLU A 43 -7.75 11.70 -3.67
C GLU A 43 -6.69 12.68 -4.18
N LEU A 44 -5.42 12.39 -3.96
CA LEU A 44 -4.32 13.23 -4.46
C LEU A 44 -4.29 13.26 -5.98
N ARG A 45 -4.51 12.11 -6.62
CA ARG A 45 -4.61 12.03 -8.07
C ARG A 45 -5.73 12.94 -8.57
N ARG A 46 -6.90 12.90 -7.94
CA ARG A 46 -8.03 13.74 -8.29
C ARG A 46 -7.69 15.22 -8.15
N GLN A 47 -7.07 15.60 -7.05
CA GLN A 47 -6.67 16.99 -6.80
C GLN A 47 -5.64 17.49 -7.82
N ILE A 48 -4.67 16.65 -8.15
CA ILE A 48 -3.65 17.00 -9.17
C ILE A 48 -4.32 17.21 -10.52
N LEU A 49 -5.26 16.35 -10.89
CA LEU A 49 -6.02 16.49 -12.13
C LEU A 49 -6.74 17.84 -12.23
N GLU A 50 -7.28 18.32 -11.13
CA GLU A 50 -7.96 19.61 -11.08
C GLU A 50 -7.04 20.78 -11.35
N THR A 51 -5.73 20.60 -11.22
CA THR A 51 -4.76 21.66 -11.53
C THR A 51 -4.41 21.72 -13.02
N HIS A 52 -4.98 20.87 -13.84
CA HIS A 52 -4.71 20.77 -15.27
C HIS A 52 -3.20 20.59 -15.56
N PRO A 53 -2.60 19.50 -15.06
CA PRO A 53 -1.17 19.27 -15.22
C PRO A 53 -0.79 19.06 -16.68
N ASP A 54 0.47 19.31 -17.01
CA ASP A 54 0.97 18.98 -18.32
C ASP A 54 1.02 17.46 -18.53
N GLU A 55 1.26 17.04 -19.76
CA GLU A 55 1.24 15.62 -20.11
C GLU A 55 2.31 14.84 -19.36
N GLU A 56 3.49 15.40 -19.18
CA GLU A 56 4.58 14.72 -18.48
C GLU A 56 4.21 14.43 -17.02
N LEU A 57 3.69 15.42 -16.31
CA LEU A 57 3.27 15.26 -14.93
C LEU A 57 2.10 14.27 -14.85
N TRP A 58 1.15 14.39 -15.76
CA TRP A 58 0.01 13.49 -15.82
C TRP A 58 0.44 12.03 -15.96
N LEU A 59 1.37 11.76 -16.88
CA LEU A 59 1.87 10.39 -17.08
C LEU A 59 2.55 9.84 -15.83
N ARG A 60 3.30 10.66 -15.11
CA ARG A 60 3.93 10.26 -13.86
C ARG A 60 2.91 9.93 -12.78
N VAL A 61 1.86 10.74 -12.68
CA VAL A 61 0.79 10.51 -11.72
C VAL A 61 0.07 9.20 -12.04
N GLU A 62 -0.23 8.95 -13.30
CA GLU A 62 -0.88 7.72 -13.73
C GLU A 62 0.00 6.49 -13.47
N GLU A 63 1.30 6.59 -13.69
CA GLU A 63 2.23 5.53 -13.39
C GLU A 63 2.23 5.20 -11.90
N LEU A 64 2.30 6.21 -11.04
CA LEU A 64 2.27 6.01 -9.60
C LEU A 64 0.93 5.42 -9.14
N ASN A 65 -0.17 5.85 -9.73
CA ASN A 65 -1.49 5.30 -9.44
C ASN A 65 -1.57 3.82 -9.81
N THR A 66 -1.01 3.43 -10.95
CA THR A 66 -0.98 2.04 -11.39
C THR A 66 -0.18 1.17 -10.44
N VAL A 67 0.99 1.65 -10.02
CA VAL A 67 1.84 0.92 -9.07
C VAL A 67 1.15 0.80 -7.72
N ALA A 68 0.53 1.87 -7.24
CA ALA A 68 -0.20 1.87 -5.97
C ALA A 68 -1.35 0.85 -5.99
N THR A 69 -2.09 0.80 -7.08
CA THR A 69 -3.18 -0.15 -7.26
C THR A 69 -2.67 -1.58 -7.19
N ARG A 70 -1.55 -1.86 -7.86
CA ARG A 70 -0.93 -3.18 -7.83
C ARG A 70 -0.51 -3.55 -6.41
N HIS A 71 0.14 -2.65 -5.71
CA HIS A 71 0.57 -2.90 -4.33
C HIS A 71 -0.62 -3.16 -3.40
N LYS A 72 -1.69 -2.40 -3.56
CA LYS A 72 -2.91 -2.61 -2.75
C LYS A 72 -3.50 -4.00 -2.98
N HIS A 73 -3.58 -4.43 -4.24
CA HIS A 73 -4.06 -5.77 -4.57
C HIS A 73 -3.16 -6.86 -3.99
N GLU A 74 -1.85 -6.70 -4.05
CA GLU A 74 -0.90 -7.66 -3.49
C GLU A 74 -1.05 -7.76 -1.97
N ILE A 75 -1.20 -6.63 -1.30
CA ILE A 75 -1.40 -6.59 0.15
C ILE A 75 -2.72 -7.29 0.51
N ASP A 76 -3.80 -6.95 -0.16
CA ASP A 76 -5.11 -7.54 0.10
C ASP A 76 -5.10 -9.06 -0.10
N TYR A 77 -4.47 -9.51 -1.17
CA TYR A 77 -4.33 -10.93 -1.45
C TYR A 77 -3.57 -11.64 -0.33
N THR A 78 -2.42 -11.11 0.05
CA THR A 78 -1.57 -11.71 1.07
C THR A 78 -2.25 -11.75 2.43
N LEU A 79 -2.97 -10.68 2.79
CA LEU A 79 -3.69 -10.63 4.07
C LEU A 79 -4.83 -11.66 4.14
N ARG A 80 -5.43 -12.00 3.00
CA ARG A 80 -6.48 -13.02 2.97
C ARG A 80 -5.95 -14.45 3.09
N HIS A 81 -4.68 -14.65 2.76
CA HIS A 81 -4.05 -15.96 2.68
C HIS A 81 -2.93 -16.12 3.68
N TRP A 82 -3.15 -15.85 4.93
CA TRP A 82 -2.14 -15.94 5.98
C TRP A 82 -0.70 -16.06 5.48
N ALA A 83 0.01 -14.98 5.56
CA ALA A 83 1.32 -14.86 4.97
C ALA A 83 2.41 -15.64 5.73
N THR A 84 3.28 -16.28 4.98
CA THR A 84 4.56 -16.76 5.49
C THR A 84 5.42 -15.57 5.94
N PRO A 85 6.49 -15.77 6.72
CA PRO A 85 7.39 -14.67 7.06
C PRO A 85 7.93 -13.90 5.85
N VAL A 86 8.20 -14.60 4.73
CA VAL A 86 8.66 -13.97 3.50
C VAL A 86 7.57 -13.08 2.91
N GLU A 87 6.34 -13.57 2.89
CA GLU A 87 5.21 -12.80 2.37
C GLU A 87 4.89 -11.60 3.24
N ARG A 88 5.02 -11.73 4.57
CA ARG A 88 4.85 -10.60 5.49
C ARG A 88 5.89 -9.52 5.24
N ALA A 89 7.13 -9.90 4.95
CA ALA A 89 8.17 -8.95 4.58
C ALA A 89 7.82 -8.22 3.29
N ARG A 90 7.24 -8.92 2.32
CA ARG A 90 6.76 -8.30 1.08
C ARG A 90 5.63 -7.31 1.33
N VAL A 91 4.69 -7.67 2.21
CA VAL A 91 3.60 -6.75 2.57
C VAL A 91 4.16 -5.48 3.18
N ALA A 92 5.12 -5.60 4.10
CA ALA A 92 5.77 -4.44 4.70
C ALA A 92 6.47 -3.57 3.65
N ASP A 93 7.13 -4.19 2.69
CA ASP A 93 7.79 -3.51 1.58
C ASP A 93 6.77 -2.76 0.69
N ARG A 94 5.66 -3.42 0.36
CA ARG A 94 4.59 -2.81 -0.45
C ARG A 94 3.90 -1.66 0.29
N LEU A 95 3.72 -1.81 1.60
CA LEU A 95 3.15 -0.74 2.43
C LEU A 95 4.07 0.48 2.45
N GLY A 96 5.38 0.26 2.60
CA GLY A 96 6.37 1.33 2.51
C GLY A 96 6.37 2.01 1.16
N SER A 97 6.19 1.26 0.08
CA SER A 97 6.07 1.81 -1.26
C SER A 97 4.82 2.67 -1.41
N LEU A 98 3.67 2.25 -0.88
CA LEU A 98 2.44 3.06 -0.88
C LEU A 98 2.67 4.38 -0.14
N MET A 99 3.36 4.35 0.98
CA MET A 99 3.68 5.56 1.74
C MET A 99 4.54 6.51 0.91
N ARG A 100 5.56 6.00 0.22
CA ARG A 100 6.43 6.81 -0.64
C ARG A 100 5.67 7.40 -1.81
N ILE A 101 4.77 6.63 -2.43
CA ILE A 101 3.93 7.11 -3.53
C ILE A 101 3.03 8.26 -3.04
N THR A 102 2.41 8.10 -1.89
CA THR A 102 1.57 9.14 -1.30
C THR A 102 2.37 10.44 -1.10
N ARG A 103 3.57 10.35 -0.54
CA ARG A 103 4.45 11.51 -0.36
C ARG A 103 4.80 12.16 -1.68
N ARG A 104 5.10 11.37 -2.69
CA ARG A 104 5.47 11.90 -3.99
C ARG A 104 4.32 12.63 -4.65
N LEU A 105 3.10 12.10 -4.55
CA LEU A 105 1.91 12.77 -5.05
C LEU A 105 1.64 14.08 -4.29
N HIS A 106 1.86 14.11 -2.98
CA HIS A 106 1.81 15.36 -2.22
C HIS A 106 2.79 16.40 -2.76
N THR A 107 4.02 15.99 -3.04
CA THR A 107 5.03 16.87 -3.62
C THR A 107 4.58 17.41 -4.97
N PHE A 108 4.00 16.59 -5.82
CA PHE A 108 3.49 17.04 -7.12
C PHE A 108 2.35 18.04 -6.95
N LEU A 109 1.43 17.77 -6.03
CA LEU A 109 0.30 18.65 -5.78
C LEU A 109 0.75 20.02 -5.27
N HIS A 110 1.66 20.06 -4.32
CA HIS A 110 2.18 21.31 -3.77
C HIS A 110 3.00 22.08 -4.79
N GLY A 111 3.78 21.40 -5.60
CA GLY A 111 4.52 22.01 -6.70
C GLY A 111 3.62 22.60 -7.77
N ALA A 112 2.45 22.00 -7.99
CA ALA A 112 1.47 22.49 -8.95
C ALA A 112 0.74 23.75 -8.47
N HIS A 113 0.74 24.01 -7.17
CA HIS A 113 0.00 25.13 -6.56
C HIS A 113 0.85 26.37 -6.26
N GLY A 114 2.14 26.34 -6.47
CA GLY A 114 2.96 27.49 -6.14
C GLY A 114 4.44 27.27 -6.37
N PRO A 115 5.26 28.25 -5.95
CA PRO A 115 6.70 28.08 -6.06
C PRO A 115 7.09 26.84 -5.28
N SER A 116 7.79 25.97 -5.97
CA SER A 116 8.23 24.72 -5.35
C SER A 116 9.23 25.03 -4.26
N ASP A 117 8.92 24.63 -3.06
CA ASP A 117 9.92 24.60 -2.00
C ASP A 117 10.99 23.58 -2.41
N PRO A 118 12.25 23.83 -2.03
CA PRO A 118 13.30 22.84 -2.29
C PRO A 118 12.90 21.54 -1.62
N GLU A 119 12.91 20.47 -2.39
CA GLU A 119 12.56 19.16 -1.89
C GLU A 119 13.48 18.77 -0.74
N PRO A 120 12.95 18.43 0.43
CA PRO A 120 13.78 17.99 1.55
C PRO A 120 14.61 16.75 1.21
N GLU A 121 14.12 15.93 0.30
CA GLU A 121 14.83 14.73 -0.13
C GLU A 121 15.85 14.98 -1.21
N ALA A 122 15.94 16.17 -1.70
CA ALA A 122 17.01 16.52 -2.63
C ALA A 122 18.37 16.45 -1.95
N ALA A 123 18.36 16.28 -0.66
CA ALA A 123 19.57 16.05 0.10
C ALA A 123 19.98 14.59 0.07
#